data_91503b42f7c478c689676d47daf4b51d
#
_entry.id   91503b42f7c478c689676d47daf4b51d
#
_cell.length_a   1.000
_cell.length_b   1.000
_cell.length_c   1.000
_cell.angle_alpha   90.00
_cell.angle_beta   90.00
_cell.angle_gamma   90.00
#
_symmetry.space_group_name_H-M   'P 1'
#
loop_
_entity.id
_entity.type
_entity.pdbx_description
1 polymer ?
#
loop_
_entity_poly.entity_id
_entity_poly.type
_entity_poly.pdbx_seq_one_letter_code
_entity_poly.pdbx_strand_id
1 'polypeptide(L)' 'AAAEQTEFDVVLKAAGGNKIAVIKVVREVTGLGLKEAKALVDGAPKALKEGVSKDDAEAIKTKLEEAGAEVELK' A
#
# COMPACT_ATOMS: atom_id res chain seq x y z
N ALA A 1 -16.33 7.56 24.33
CA ALA A 1 -16.35 8.05 22.99
C ALA A 1 -15.74 7.01 22.05
N ALA A 2 -16.46 6.76 20.97
CA ALA A 2 -15.92 5.89 19.95
C ALA A 2 -14.68 6.55 19.40
N ALA A 3 -13.57 5.88 19.46
CA ALA A 3 -12.36 6.40 18.89
C ALA A 3 -12.49 6.34 17.38
N GLU A 4 -12.60 7.48 16.75
CA GLU A 4 -12.50 7.53 15.31
C GLU A 4 -11.07 7.23 14.95
N GLN A 5 -10.88 6.29 14.08
CA GLN A 5 -9.55 5.98 13.60
C GLN A 5 -9.10 7.11 12.69
N THR A 6 -8.13 7.88 13.15
CA THR A 6 -7.59 9.00 12.38
C THR A 6 -6.36 8.62 11.58
N GLU A 7 -5.75 7.51 11.93
CA GLU A 7 -4.58 6.99 11.22
C GLU A 7 -4.86 5.57 10.77
N PHE A 8 -4.36 5.25 9.61
CA PHE A 8 -4.61 3.95 9.00
C PHE A 8 -3.30 3.34 8.54
N ASP A 9 -3.26 2.03 8.56
CA ASP A 9 -2.15 1.29 7.98
C ASP A 9 -2.59 0.78 6.61
N VAL A 10 -1.75 0.98 5.62
CA VAL A 10 -2.00 0.47 4.28
C VAL A 10 -1.29 -0.86 4.14
N VAL A 11 -2.08 -1.91 4.02
CA VAL A 11 -1.55 -3.28 3.93
C VAL A 11 -1.74 -3.80 2.52
N LEU A 12 -0.65 -4.16 1.88
CA LEU A 12 -0.70 -4.82 0.58
C LEU A 12 -0.96 -6.30 0.79
N LYS A 13 -2.11 -6.77 0.33
CA LYS A 13 -2.48 -8.18 0.49
C LYS A 13 -1.96 -9.05 -0.63
N ALA A 14 -2.01 -8.55 -1.86
CA ALA A 14 -1.49 -9.27 -3.01
C ALA A 14 -1.18 -8.28 -4.13
N ALA A 15 -0.17 -8.60 -4.90
CA ALA A 15 0.22 -7.76 -6.04
C ALA A 15 -0.63 -8.00 -7.28
N GLY A 16 -1.42 -9.07 -7.28
CA GLY A 16 -2.21 -9.42 -8.45
C GLY A 16 -1.33 -9.81 -9.64
N GLY A 17 -1.83 -9.61 -10.83
CA GLY A 17 -1.12 -10.00 -12.04
C GLY A 17 -0.16 -8.97 -12.59
N ASN A 18 -0.05 -7.80 -11.96
CA ASN A 18 0.78 -6.70 -12.50
C ASN A 18 1.75 -6.18 -11.46
N LYS A 19 2.69 -7.02 -11.08
CA LYS A 19 3.69 -6.70 -10.05
C LYS A 19 4.50 -5.45 -10.38
N ILE A 20 4.85 -5.28 -11.64
CA ILE A 20 5.68 -4.13 -12.05
C ILE A 20 4.97 -2.82 -11.75
N ALA A 21 3.69 -2.72 -12.10
CA ALA A 21 2.91 -1.52 -11.82
C ALA A 21 2.76 -1.30 -10.32
N VAL A 22 2.51 -2.37 -9.58
CA VAL A 22 2.39 -2.31 -8.11
C VAL A 22 3.70 -1.85 -7.48
N ILE A 23 4.82 -2.37 -7.94
CA ILE A 23 6.14 -1.95 -7.46
C ILE A 23 6.36 -0.45 -7.70
N LYS A 24 5.98 0.04 -8.86
CA LYS A 24 6.10 1.46 -9.18
C LYS A 24 5.29 2.32 -8.22
N VAL A 25 4.05 1.93 -7.95
CA VAL A 25 3.19 2.65 -7.03
C VAL A 25 3.75 2.59 -5.60
N VAL A 26 4.21 1.43 -5.18
CA VAL A 26 4.82 1.28 -3.86
C VAL A 26 6.02 2.22 -3.71
N ARG A 27 6.87 2.30 -4.72
CA ARG A 27 8.00 3.24 -4.70
C ARG A 27 7.54 4.68 -4.56
N GLU A 28 6.49 5.04 -5.28
CA GLU A 28 5.94 6.40 -5.25
C GLU A 28 5.43 6.76 -3.88
N VAL A 29 4.67 5.87 -3.26
CA VAL A 29 3.99 6.19 -2.01
C VAL A 29 4.87 5.99 -0.77
N THR A 30 5.89 5.15 -0.86
CA THR A 30 6.77 4.88 0.28
C THR A 30 8.13 5.54 0.16
N GLY A 31 8.52 5.94 -1.04
CA GLY A 31 9.83 6.51 -1.27
C GLY A 31 10.98 5.50 -1.19
N LEU A 32 10.66 4.22 -1.20
CA LEU A 32 11.67 3.17 -1.12
C LEU A 32 12.37 2.96 -2.46
N GLY A 33 13.54 2.36 -2.42
CA GLY A 33 14.24 1.96 -3.62
C GLY A 33 13.56 0.77 -4.30
N LEU A 34 13.97 0.48 -5.52
CA LEU A 34 13.38 -0.61 -6.30
C LEU A 34 13.47 -1.96 -5.59
N LYS A 35 14.62 -2.26 -5.01
CA LYS A 35 14.83 -3.52 -4.28
C LYS A 35 13.87 -3.66 -3.11
N GLU A 36 13.72 -2.59 -2.34
CA GLU A 36 12.88 -2.60 -1.16
C GLU A 36 11.41 -2.68 -1.53
N ALA A 37 10.99 -1.92 -2.53
CA ALA A 37 9.62 -1.97 -3.02
C ALA A 37 9.29 -3.37 -3.56
N LYS A 38 10.20 -3.97 -4.30
CA LYS A 38 10.03 -5.32 -4.82
C LYS A 38 9.91 -6.34 -3.70
N ALA A 39 10.75 -6.20 -2.67
CA ALA A 39 10.70 -7.10 -1.52
C ALA A 39 9.35 -7.01 -0.79
N LEU A 40 8.82 -5.79 -0.65
CA LEU A 40 7.50 -5.60 -0.04
C LEU A 40 6.41 -6.26 -0.86
N VAL A 41 6.45 -6.08 -2.16
CA VAL A 41 5.45 -6.67 -3.06
C VAL A 41 5.55 -8.19 -3.07
N ASP A 42 6.76 -8.73 -3.12
CA ASP A 42 6.98 -10.17 -3.11
C ASP A 42 6.65 -10.80 -1.76
N GLY A 43 6.80 -10.04 -0.69
CA GLY A 43 6.52 -10.50 0.66
C GLY A 43 5.09 -10.25 1.13
N ALA A 44 4.19 -9.87 0.23
CA ALA A 44 2.79 -9.64 0.61
C ALA A 44 2.16 -10.89 1.22
N PRO A 45 1.25 -10.77 2.18
CA PRO A 45 0.70 -9.53 2.72
C PRO A 45 1.68 -8.80 3.64
N LYS A 46 1.79 -7.49 3.45
CA LYS A 46 2.71 -6.69 4.26
C LYS A 46 2.25 -5.24 4.30
N ALA A 47 2.45 -4.60 5.44
CA ALA A 47 2.11 -3.18 5.57
C ALA A 47 3.09 -2.33 4.76
N LEU A 48 2.55 -1.51 3.88
CA LEU A 48 3.34 -0.60 3.07
C LEU A 48 3.63 0.69 3.80
N LYS A 49 2.61 1.20 4.49
CA LYS A 49 2.69 2.43 5.23
C LYS A 49 1.82 2.34 6.46
N GLU A 50 2.28 2.95 7.53
CA GLU A 50 1.55 2.95 8.79
C GLU A 50 1.37 4.38 9.26
N GLY A 51 0.29 4.62 10.00
CA GLY A 51 0.04 5.92 10.59
C GLY A 51 -0.23 7.02 9.59
N VAL A 52 -0.90 6.70 8.48
CA VAL A 52 -1.27 7.70 7.47
C VAL A 52 -2.69 8.17 7.68
N SER A 53 -2.96 9.41 7.27
CA SER A 53 -4.32 9.93 7.35
C SER A 53 -5.25 9.14 6.43
N LYS A 54 -6.55 9.23 6.71
CA LYS A 54 -7.55 8.54 5.90
C LYS A 54 -7.45 8.93 4.43
N ASP A 55 -7.30 10.20 4.14
CA ASP A 55 -7.21 10.69 2.77
C ASP A 55 -6.00 10.12 2.05
N ASP A 56 -4.85 10.10 2.72
CA ASP A 56 -3.63 9.52 2.16
C ASP A 56 -3.79 8.01 1.97
N ALA A 57 -4.34 7.34 2.97
CA ALA A 57 -4.55 5.90 2.91
C ALA A 57 -5.45 5.51 1.73
N GLU A 58 -6.53 6.24 1.54
CA GLU A 58 -7.45 5.98 0.43
C GLU A 58 -6.79 6.26 -0.93
N ALA A 59 -6.00 7.31 -1.01
CA ALA A 59 -5.28 7.63 -2.24
C ALA A 59 -4.28 6.51 -2.60
N ILE A 60 -3.54 6.04 -1.62
CA ILE A 60 -2.59 4.93 -1.82
C ILE A 60 -3.33 3.67 -2.25
N LYS A 61 -4.41 3.35 -1.54
CA LYS A 61 -5.24 2.19 -1.87
C LYS A 61 -5.75 2.24 -3.30
N THR A 62 -6.29 3.38 -3.70
CA THR A 62 -6.82 3.58 -5.05
C THR A 62 -5.74 3.35 -6.09
N LYS A 63 -4.58 3.94 -5.90
CA LYS A 63 -3.46 3.78 -6.83
C LYS A 63 -3.02 2.33 -6.96
N LEU A 64 -2.94 1.62 -5.85
CA LEU A 64 -2.55 0.22 -5.86
C LEU A 64 -3.61 -0.66 -6.53
N GLU A 65 -4.88 -0.38 -6.25
CA GLU A 65 -5.97 -1.11 -6.90
C GLU A 65 -5.99 -0.88 -8.41
N GLU A 66 -5.72 0.34 -8.85
CA GLU A 66 -5.60 0.64 -10.27
C GLU A 66 -4.44 -0.11 -10.92
N ALA A 67 -3.41 -0.40 -10.16
CA ALA A 67 -2.29 -1.22 -10.63
C ALA A 67 -2.58 -2.72 -10.57
N GLY A 68 -3.72 -3.11 -10.05
CA GLY A 68 -4.12 -4.50 -9.97
C GLY A 68 -3.84 -5.19 -8.63
N ALA A 69 -3.44 -4.44 -7.63
CA ALA A 69 -3.14 -5.00 -6.31
C ALA A 69 -4.37 -5.09 -5.43
N GLU A 70 -4.32 -5.98 -4.47
CA GLU A 70 -5.29 -6.03 -3.39
C GLU A 70 -4.71 -5.32 -2.17
N VAL A 71 -5.45 -4.39 -1.62
CA VAL A 71 -5.00 -3.55 -0.51
C VAL A 71 -6.09 -3.49 0.55
N GLU A 72 -5.66 -3.43 1.79
CA GLU A 72 -6.56 -3.29 2.92
C GLU A 72 -6.10 -2.13 3.79
N LEU A 73 -7.06 -1.38 4.31
CA LEU A 73 -6.79 -0.33 5.28
C LEU A 73 -7.11 -0.86 6.68
N LYS A 74 -6.20 -0.68 7.58
CA LYS A 74 -6.34 -1.06 8.98
C LYS A 74 -6.09 0.17 9.85
#